data_5201385787051e17c271866ad65ec1d8
#
_entry.id   5201385787051e17c271866ad65ec1d8
#
_cell.length_a   1.000
_cell.length_b   1.000
_cell.length_c   1.000
_cell.angle_alpha   90.00
_cell.angle_beta   90.00
_cell.angle_gamma   90.00
#
_symmetry.space_group_name_H-M   'P 1'
#
loop_
_entity.id
_entity.type
_entity.pdbx_description
1 polymer ?
#
loop_
_entity_poly.entity_id
_entity_poly.type
_entity_poly.pdbx_seq_one_letter_code
_entity_poly.pdbx_strand_id
1 'polypeptide(L)'
;MKRDIETGLFLGRMPFARVGRGPEPLLIINGGQGFMMKPLPSRLKKDAGRLIRILPPDVSFVLIGYDPDPEVGLSLEGMARDIAEIIDGNFKKPACLMGISYGGVVATQVAARHPGHVGKLILLASAHGFSADGKKRLQRQIRLAKAGQFHALLAEFTTVFRRPWLNLLLRLRLRFEGRRLIERIGAPGSIVRYLEATLDNEVAKEDLRNISARTLILGGEKDQFFGGGMMEATASAISGAQLIVLDEETHMAPVERVSDVRKHLQEFI
;
A
#
# COMPACT_ATOMS: atom_id res chain seq x y z
N MET A 1 -20.06 -15.56 7.95
CA MET A 1 -20.86 -14.75 6.99
C MET A 1 -19.97 -14.26 5.85
N LYS A 2 -20.32 -14.51 4.59
CA LYS A 2 -19.59 -13.97 3.43
C LYS A 2 -19.91 -12.47 3.37
N ARG A 3 -18.94 -11.59 3.60
CA ARG A 3 -19.15 -10.15 3.47
C ARG A 3 -19.37 -9.81 2.00
N ASP A 4 -20.37 -9.02 1.71
CA ASP A 4 -20.62 -8.51 0.35
C ASP A 4 -19.49 -7.55 -0.02
N ILE A 5 -18.97 -7.68 -1.25
CA ILE A 5 -17.88 -6.86 -1.78
C ILE A 5 -18.37 -6.18 -3.06
N GLU A 6 -18.65 -4.91 -2.94
CA GLU A 6 -18.99 -4.03 -4.05
C GLU A 6 -17.71 -3.51 -4.73
N THR A 7 -17.74 -3.31 -6.03
CA THR A 7 -16.62 -2.73 -6.79
C THR A 7 -17.13 -1.62 -7.71
N GLY A 8 -16.33 -0.59 -7.91
CA GLY A 8 -16.66 0.55 -8.76
C GLY A 8 -15.42 1.38 -9.10
N LEU A 9 -15.63 2.60 -9.55
CA LEU A 9 -14.59 3.57 -9.88
C LEU A 9 -14.85 4.88 -9.14
N PHE A 10 -13.81 5.45 -8.52
CA PHE A 10 -13.77 6.86 -8.13
C PHE A 10 -13.16 7.68 -9.27
N LEU A 11 -13.56 8.93 -9.39
CA LEU A 11 -13.07 9.87 -10.41
C LEU A 11 -13.17 9.29 -11.84
N GLY A 12 -14.07 8.32 -12.07
CA GLY A 12 -14.20 7.62 -13.35
C GLY A 12 -13.04 6.68 -13.73
N ARG A 13 -11.95 6.63 -12.96
CA ARG A 13 -10.70 5.93 -13.32
C ARG A 13 -10.05 5.12 -12.21
N MET A 14 -10.24 5.47 -10.95
CA MET A 14 -9.60 4.78 -9.81
C MET A 14 -10.48 3.66 -9.26
N PRO A 15 -10.10 2.38 -9.47
CA PRO A 15 -10.93 1.26 -9.07
C PRO A 15 -10.96 1.10 -7.54
N PHE A 16 -12.11 0.70 -7.00
CA PHE A 16 -12.25 0.42 -5.58
C PHE A 16 -13.01 -0.88 -5.30
N ALA A 17 -12.80 -1.41 -4.10
CA ALA A 17 -13.64 -2.44 -3.50
C ALA A 17 -14.12 -2.00 -2.12
N ARG A 18 -15.44 -1.96 -1.90
CA ARG A 18 -16.07 -1.64 -0.61
C ARG A 18 -16.51 -2.93 0.09
N VAL A 19 -16.20 -3.02 1.38
CA VAL A 19 -16.60 -4.13 2.25
C VAL A 19 -17.36 -3.59 3.45
N GLY A 20 -18.61 -3.99 3.60
CA GLY A 20 -19.51 -3.48 4.64
C GLY A 20 -20.12 -2.12 4.28
N ARG A 21 -21.06 -1.66 5.11
CA ARG A 21 -21.85 -0.44 4.88
C ARG A 21 -21.80 0.56 6.04
N GLY A 22 -20.76 0.53 6.85
CA GLY A 22 -20.58 1.50 7.94
C GLY A 22 -20.51 2.94 7.41
N PRO A 23 -21.00 3.94 8.20
CA PRO A 23 -21.03 5.34 7.76
C PRO A 23 -19.64 5.97 7.63
N GLU A 24 -18.66 5.44 8.35
CA GLU A 24 -17.27 5.92 8.37
C GLU A 24 -16.32 4.74 8.10
N PRO A 25 -16.19 4.31 6.83
CA PRO A 25 -15.32 3.19 6.52
C PRO A 25 -13.85 3.58 6.64
N LEU A 26 -13.00 2.62 7.00
CA LEU A 26 -11.56 2.75 6.86
C LEU A 26 -11.20 2.86 5.38
N LEU A 27 -10.54 3.93 4.98
CA LEU A 27 -10.04 4.10 3.61
C LEU A 27 -8.66 3.48 3.51
N ILE A 28 -8.43 2.61 2.52
CA ILE A 28 -7.19 1.87 2.37
C ILE A 28 -6.61 2.12 1.00
N ILE A 29 -5.44 2.71 0.92
CA ILE A 29 -4.68 2.82 -0.34
C ILE A 29 -3.89 1.52 -0.51
N ASN A 30 -4.11 0.84 -1.64
CA ASN A 30 -3.50 -0.45 -1.93
C ASN A 30 -1.98 -0.34 -2.05
N GLY A 31 -1.27 -1.45 -1.82
CA GLY A 31 0.17 -1.55 -2.09
C GLY A 31 0.50 -1.58 -3.59
N GLY A 32 1.79 -1.67 -3.91
CA GLY A 32 2.29 -1.68 -5.29
C GLY A 32 1.67 -2.73 -6.21
N GLN A 33 1.20 -3.84 -5.65
CA GLN A 33 0.45 -4.84 -6.43
C GLN A 33 -0.83 -4.27 -7.08
N GLY A 34 -1.36 -3.16 -6.56
CA GLY A 34 -2.58 -2.51 -7.08
C GLY A 34 -2.40 -1.90 -8.46
N PHE A 35 -1.21 -1.39 -8.79
CA PHE A 35 -0.87 -0.89 -10.12
C PHE A 35 -0.06 -1.90 -10.96
N MET A 36 0.66 -2.83 -10.31
CA MET A 36 1.41 -3.86 -11.04
C MET A 36 0.52 -4.87 -11.74
N MET A 37 -0.70 -5.07 -11.26
CA MET A 37 -1.64 -6.05 -11.80
C MET A 37 -2.85 -5.36 -12.37
N LYS A 38 -3.42 -5.87 -13.47
CA LYS A 38 -4.67 -5.38 -14.04
C LYS A 38 -5.77 -5.29 -12.98
N PRO A 39 -6.46 -4.15 -12.83
CA PRO A 39 -7.44 -3.91 -11.77
C PRO A 39 -8.82 -4.52 -12.10
N LEU A 40 -8.84 -5.82 -12.39
CA LEU A 40 -10.09 -6.52 -12.67
C LEU A 40 -10.96 -6.59 -11.39
N PRO A 41 -12.30 -6.52 -11.49
CA PRO A 41 -13.20 -6.63 -10.32
C PRO A 41 -12.94 -7.88 -9.48
N SER A 42 -12.66 -9.03 -10.11
CA SER A 42 -12.30 -10.27 -9.42
C SER A 42 -11.00 -10.16 -8.62
N ARG A 43 -10.04 -9.36 -9.12
CA ARG A 43 -8.77 -9.08 -8.44
C ARG A 43 -8.99 -8.20 -7.23
N LEU A 44 -9.74 -7.10 -7.38
CA LEU A 44 -10.08 -6.20 -6.28
C LEU A 44 -10.83 -6.93 -5.16
N LYS A 45 -11.82 -7.78 -5.51
CA LYS A 45 -12.51 -8.63 -4.53
C LYS A 45 -11.57 -9.58 -3.81
N LYS A 46 -10.59 -10.15 -4.50
CA LYS A 46 -9.57 -11.01 -3.89
C LYS A 46 -8.65 -10.24 -2.93
N ASP A 47 -8.21 -9.06 -3.31
CA ASP A 47 -7.34 -8.23 -2.47
C ASP A 47 -8.12 -7.70 -1.24
N ALA A 48 -9.36 -7.26 -1.39
CA ALA A 48 -10.25 -6.94 -0.27
C ALA A 48 -10.49 -8.16 0.64
N GLY A 49 -10.67 -9.35 0.08
CA GLY A 49 -10.81 -10.61 0.84
C GLY A 49 -9.58 -10.94 1.70
N ARG A 50 -8.38 -10.53 1.27
CA ARG A 50 -7.16 -10.67 2.09
C ARG A 50 -7.15 -9.69 3.26
N LEU A 51 -7.63 -8.47 3.04
CA LEU A 51 -7.72 -7.44 4.09
C LEU A 51 -8.72 -7.80 5.18
N ILE A 52 -9.83 -8.46 4.84
CA ILE A 52 -10.79 -9.00 5.84
C ILE A 52 -10.08 -9.88 6.88
N ARG A 53 -8.97 -10.53 6.52
CA ARG A 53 -8.24 -11.43 7.43
C ARG A 53 -7.40 -10.68 8.47
N ILE A 54 -6.93 -9.49 8.16
CA ILE A 54 -6.07 -8.69 9.04
C ILE A 54 -6.81 -7.55 9.74
N LEU A 55 -7.99 -7.16 9.25
CA LEU A 55 -8.80 -6.12 9.86
C LEU A 55 -9.70 -6.69 10.96
N PRO A 56 -10.09 -5.88 11.95
CA PRO A 56 -11.10 -6.24 12.92
C PRO A 56 -12.42 -6.60 12.24
N PRO A 57 -13.20 -7.55 12.81
CA PRO A 57 -14.38 -8.09 12.14
C PRO A 57 -15.49 -7.07 11.89
N ASP A 58 -15.58 -6.01 12.71
CA ASP A 58 -16.65 -5.02 12.63
C ASP A 58 -16.31 -3.80 11.77
N VAL A 59 -15.07 -3.72 11.27
CA VAL A 59 -14.60 -2.60 10.45
C VAL A 59 -15.11 -2.75 9.02
N SER A 60 -15.89 -1.76 8.57
CA SER A 60 -16.15 -1.56 7.15
C SER A 60 -14.98 -0.80 6.50
N PHE A 61 -14.67 -1.09 5.25
CA PHE A 61 -13.55 -0.43 4.59
C PHE A 61 -13.75 -0.27 3.09
N VAL A 62 -12.98 0.63 2.51
CA VAL A 62 -12.88 0.84 1.07
C VAL A 62 -11.43 0.71 0.65
N LEU A 63 -11.12 -0.33 -0.13
CA LEU A 63 -9.81 -0.50 -0.75
C LEU A 63 -9.78 0.30 -2.05
N ILE A 64 -8.90 1.30 -2.12
CA ILE A 64 -8.69 2.16 -3.28
C ILE A 64 -7.49 1.62 -4.06
N GLY A 65 -7.68 1.36 -5.34
CA GLY A 65 -6.63 0.97 -6.28
C GLY A 65 -6.02 2.19 -6.98
N TYR A 66 -5.42 1.94 -8.12
CA TYR A 66 -4.70 2.94 -8.90
C TYR A 66 -5.30 3.04 -10.30
N ASP A 67 -5.19 4.20 -10.90
CA ASP A 67 -5.54 4.42 -12.30
C ASP A 67 -4.72 3.43 -13.18
N PRO A 68 -5.36 2.61 -14.01
CA PRO A 68 -4.64 1.69 -14.89
C PRO A 68 -3.85 2.41 -16.00
N ASP A 69 -4.19 3.65 -16.31
CA ASP A 69 -3.52 4.48 -17.31
C ASP A 69 -3.26 5.90 -16.76
N PRO A 70 -2.33 6.05 -15.80
CA PRO A 70 -2.02 7.35 -15.23
C PRO A 70 -1.39 8.27 -16.28
N GLU A 71 -1.58 9.57 -16.11
CA GLU A 71 -1.01 10.58 -16.99
C GLU A 71 0.53 10.57 -17.01
N VAL A 72 1.09 11.14 -18.08
CA VAL A 72 2.54 11.41 -18.15
C VAL A 72 2.87 12.52 -17.15
N GLY A 73 3.91 12.31 -16.34
CA GLY A 73 4.26 13.26 -15.26
C GLY A 73 3.54 12.97 -13.94
N LEU A 74 2.98 11.76 -13.77
CA LEU A 74 2.44 11.32 -12.48
C LEU A 74 3.42 11.63 -11.36
N SER A 75 2.93 12.27 -10.31
CA SER A 75 3.72 12.62 -9.11
C SER A 75 3.07 12.11 -7.84
N LEU A 76 3.84 11.99 -6.77
CA LEU A 76 3.33 11.65 -5.44
C LEU A 76 2.28 12.65 -4.97
N GLU A 77 2.50 13.93 -5.27
CA GLU A 77 1.56 15.02 -4.95
C GLU A 77 0.26 14.90 -5.74
N GLY A 78 0.34 14.56 -7.04
CA GLY A 78 -0.85 14.29 -7.88
C GLY A 78 -1.68 13.14 -7.33
N MET A 79 -1.03 12.02 -6.95
CA MET A 79 -1.72 10.90 -6.31
C MET A 79 -2.38 11.29 -4.98
N ALA A 80 -1.72 12.12 -4.18
CA ALA A 80 -2.30 12.59 -2.91
C ALA A 80 -3.52 13.49 -3.14
N ARG A 81 -3.49 14.33 -4.16
CA ARG A 81 -4.62 15.19 -4.57
C ARG A 81 -5.83 14.35 -5.01
N ASP A 82 -5.63 13.31 -5.80
CA ASP A 82 -6.69 12.38 -6.19
C ASP A 82 -7.36 11.73 -4.97
N ILE A 83 -6.57 11.28 -4.00
CA ILE A 83 -7.12 10.70 -2.77
C ILE A 83 -7.88 11.74 -1.95
N ALA A 84 -7.38 12.97 -1.84
CA ALA A 84 -8.07 14.06 -1.16
C ALA A 84 -9.41 14.38 -1.84
N GLU A 85 -9.47 14.44 -3.17
CA GLU A 85 -10.69 14.63 -3.95
C GLU A 85 -11.69 13.48 -3.74
N ILE A 86 -11.21 12.24 -3.70
CA ILE A 86 -12.05 11.08 -3.37
C ILE A 86 -12.65 11.23 -1.97
N ILE A 87 -11.85 11.66 -0.99
CA ILE A 87 -12.35 11.88 0.37
C ILE A 87 -13.40 12.99 0.38
N ASP A 88 -13.14 14.12 -0.28
CA ASP A 88 -14.07 15.24 -0.35
C ASP A 88 -15.43 14.88 -0.94
N GLY A 89 -15.43 14.13 -2.03
CA GLY A 89 -16.64 13.80 -2.76
C GLY A 89 -17.46 12.64 -2.19
N ASN A 90 -16.86 11.79 -1.31
CA ASN A 90 -17.49 10.51 -0.98
C ASN A 90 -17.51 10.16 0.52
N PHE A 91 -16.73 10.86 1.36
CA PHE A 91 -16.55 10.45 2.75
C PHE A 91 -16.60 11.63 3.71
N LYS A 92 -16.93 11.36 4.99
CA LYS A 92 -16.82 12.36 6.04
C LYS A 92 -15.35 12.65 6.36
N LYS A 93 -15.06 13.89 6.68
CA LYS A 93 -13.75 14.36 7.18
C LYS A 93 -13.82 14.69 8.66
N PRO A 94 -12.71 14.49 9.38
CA PRO A 94 -11.49 13.80 8.94
C PRO A 94 -11.65 12.28 8.88
N ALA A 95 -11.13 11.64 7.84
CA ALA A 95 -11.23 10.20 7.61
C ALA A 95 -10.17 9.39 8.37
N CYS A 96 -10.41 8.09 8.56
CA CYS A 96 -9.38 7.13 8.92
C CYS A 96 -8.74 6.57 7.63
N LEU A 97 -7.47 6.86 7.40
CA LEU A 97 -6.73 6.49 6.19
C LEU A 97 -5.63 5.49 6.52
N MET A 98 -5.61 4.35 5.84
CA MET A 98 -4.53 3.38 5.91
C MET A 98 -3.84 3.28 4.56
N GLY A 99 -2.52 3.33 4.56
CA GLY A 99 -1.71 3.00 3.40
C GLY A 99 -0.92 1.72 3.61
N ILE A 100 -0.93 0.83 2.62
CA ILE A 100 -0.20 -0.43 2.68
C ILE A 100 1.01 -0.35 1.76
N SER A 101 2.22 -0.58 2.28
CA SER A 101 3.44 -0.59 1.48
C SER A 101 3.57 0.70 0.66
N TYR A 102 3.67 0.64 -0.67
CA TYR A 102 3.64 1.78 -1.56
C TYR A 102 2.51 2.77 -1.25
N GLY A 103 1.31 2.27 -0.98
CA GLY A 103 0.14 3.11 -0.63
C GLY A 103 0.31 3.89 0.67
N GLY A 104 1.22 3.47 1.56
CA GLY A 104 1.54 4.22 2.76
C GLY A 104 2.36 5.49 2.48
N VAL A 105 3.24 5.46 1.49
CA VAL A 105 3.94 6.68 1.04
C VAL A 105 2.93 7.70 0.51
N VAL A 106 1.96 7.25 -0.29
CA VAL A 106 0.85 8.11 -0.77
C VAL A 106 0.00 8.62 0.39
N ALA A 107 -0.39 7.74 1.34
CA ALA A 107 -1.19 8.14 2.51
C ALA A 107 -0.47 9.17 3.38
N THR A 108 0.85 9.05 3.53
CA THR A 108 1.67 10.04 4.24
C THR A 108 1.64 11.38 3.54
N GLN A 109 1.75 11.41 2.21
CA GLN A 109 1.65 12.64 1.42
C GLN A 109 0.26 13.29 1.57
N VAL A 110 -0.82 12.49 1.55
CA VAL A 110 -2.18 13.00 1.81
C VAL A 110 -2.26 13.66 3.17
N ALA A 111 -1.79 12.98 4.23
CA ALA A 111 -1.87 13.50 5.59
C ALA A 111 -1.01 14.78 5.78
N ALA A 112 0.13 14.87 5.10
CA ALA A 112 1.03 16.02 5.17
C ALA A 112 0.51 17.25 4.41
N ARG A 113 -0.06 17.05 3.22
CA ARG A 113 -0.53 18.13 2.33
C ARG A 113 -2.00 18.50 2.51
N HIS A 114 -2.80 17.59 3.06
CA HIS A 114 -4.24 17.75 3.29
C HIS A 114 -4.61 17.38 4.74
N PRO A 115 -4.03 18.04 5.77
CA PRO A 115 -4.17 17.61 7.17
C PRO A 115 -5.61 17.58 7.67
N GLY A 116 -6.50 18.43 7.13
CA GLY A 116 -7.93 18.41 7.46
C GLY A 116 -8.71 17.19 6.93
N HIS A 117 -8.12 16.39 6.05
CA HIS A 117 -8.76 15.20 5.46
C HIS A 117 -8.53 13.94 6.28
N VAL A 118 -7.47 13.87 7.07
CA VAL A 118 -7.02 12.65 7.76
C VAL A 118 -7.00 12.89 9.28
N GLY A 119 -7.85 12.15 10.00
CA GLY A 119 -7.88 12.17 11.47
C GLY A 119 -7.08 11.04 12.10
N LYS A 120 -7.05 9.88 11.44
CA LYS A 120 -6.20 8.74 11.81
C LYS A 120 -5.41 8.28 10.58
N LEU A 121 -4.11 8.10 10.73
CA LEU A 121 -3.21 7.59 9.71
C LEU A 121 -2.63 6.25 10.13
N ILE A 122 -2.72 5.23 9.28
CA ILE A 122 -2.12 3.92 9.52
C ILE A 122 -1.15 3.62 8.37
N LEU A 123 0.12 3.41 8.69
CA LEU A 123 1.16 2.98 7.75
C LEU A 123 1.47 1.51 8.00
N LEU A 124 0.94 0.63 7.16
CA LEU A 124 1.10 -0.81 7.31
C LEU A 124 2.19 -1.33 6.36
N ALA A 125 3.28 -1.87 6.93
CA ALA A 125 4.50 -2.24 6.22
C ALA A 125 4.97 -1.09 5.30
N SER A 126 5.07 0.13 5.86
CA SER A 126 5.34 1.36 5.14
C SER A 126 5.94 2.45 6.01
N ALA A 127 6.37 3.53 5.37
CA ALA A 127 6.94 4.73 5.97
C ALA A 127 6.70 5.95 5.04
N HIS A 128 7.26 7.12 5.38
CA HIS A 128 7.16 8.33 4.55
C HIS A 128 7.90 8.23 3.20
N GLY A 129 8.78 7.26 3.06
CA GLY A 129 9.56 7.00 1.85
C GLY A 129 10.22 5.62 1.92
N PHE A 130 10.91 5.23 0.88
CA PHE A 130 11.62 3.95 0.80
C PHE A 130 13.01 4.05 1.44
N SER A 131 13.45 2.98 2.11
CA SER A 131 14.84 2.86 2.57
C SER A 131 15.83 2.84 1.39
N ALA A 132 17.12 3.01 1.67
CA ALA A 132 18.16 2.93 0.63
C ALA A 132 18.10 1.61 -0.16
N ASP A 133 17.86 0.50 0.52
CA ASP A 133 17.72 -0.81 -0.14
C ASP A 133 16.37 -0.96 -0.85
N GLY A 134 15.30 -0.36 -0.31
CA GLY A 134 14.01 -0.24 -0.97
C GLY A 134 14.12 0.52 -2.30
N LYS A 135 14.81 1.67 -2.31
CA LYS A 135 15.08 2.46 -3.53
C LYS A 135 15.86 1.65 -4.58
N LYS A 136 16.89 0.90 -4.18
CA LYS A 136 17.62 -0.01 -5.10
C LYS A 136 16.69 -1.07 -5.71
N ARG A 137 15.77 -1.63 -4.91
CA ARG A 137 14.76 -2.58 -5.41
C ARG A 137 13.80 -1.94 -6.39
N LEU A 138 13.29 -0.74 -6.09
CA LEU A 138 12.44 0.01 -7.02
C LEU A 138 13.16 0.29 -8.35
N GLN A 139 14.40 0.77 -8.30
CA GLN A 139 15.21 1.01 -9.49
C GLN A 139 15.37 -0.26 -10.34
N ARG A 140 15.58 -1.42 -9.69
CA ARG A 140 15.64 -2.71 -10.39
C ARG A 140 14.29 -3.06 -11.02
N GLN A 141 13.18 -2.89 -10.29
CA GLN A 141 11.83 -3.12 -10.81
C GLN A 141 11.52 -2.23 -12.02
N ILE A 142 11.91 -0.95 -11.98
CA ILE A 142 11.78 -0.02 -13.11
C ILE A 142 12.56 -0.53 -14.33
N ARG A 143 13.82 -0.92 -14.15
CA ARG A 143 14.64 -1.48 -15.27
C ARG A 143 14.00 -2.73 -15.87
N LEU A 144 13.52 -3.65 -15.03
CA LEU A 144 12.86 -4.87 -15.47
C LEU A 144 11.55 -4.59 -16.22
N ALA A 145 10.75 -3.65 -15.72
CA ALA A 145 9.50 -3.25 -16.37
C ALA A 145 9.74 -2.58 -17.72
N LYS A 146 10.72 -1.65 -17.81
CA LYS A 146 11.13 -0.99 -19.07
C LYS A 146 11.64 -1.99 -20.11
N ALA A 147 12.35 -3.03 -19.66
CA ALA A 147 12.88 -4.09 -20.53
C ALA A 147 11.85 -5.17 -20.89
N GLY A 148 10.60 -5.09 -20.39
CA GLY A 148 9.57 -6.12 -20.60
C GLY A 148 9.89 -7.46 -19.92
N GLN A 149 10.83 -7.47 -18.96
CA GLN A 149 11.28 -8.68 -18.26
C GLN A 149 10.34 -9.04 -17.10
N PHE A 150 9.06 -9.27 -17.40
CA PHE A 150 8.01 -9.45 -16.39
C PHE A 150 8.18 -10.69 -15.52
N HIS A 151 8.77 -11.77 -16.06
CA HIS A 151 9.08 -12.93 -15.24
C HIS A 151 10.09 -12.58 -14.13
N ALA A 152 11.13 -11.84 -14.45
CA ALA A 152 12.11 -11.37 -13.49
C ALA A 152 11.50 -10.35 -12.50
N LEU A 153 10.63 -9.45 -12.99
CA LEU A 153 9.90 -8.52 -12.15
C LEU A 153 9.04 -9.24 -11.11
N LEU A 154 8.29 -10.28 -11.49
CA LEU A 154 7.51 -11.09 -10.56
C LEU A 154 8.40 -11.88 -9.60
N ALA A 155 9.59 -12.29 -10.05
CA ALA A 155 10.55 -13.02 -9.20
C ALA A 155 11.07 -12.16 -8.02
N GLU A 156 11.12 -10.83 -8.14
CA GLU A 156 11.48 -9.93 -7.04
C GLU A 156 10.59 -10.14 -5.80
N PHE A 157 9.31 -10.49 -6.00
CA PHE A 157 8.36 -10.74 -4.93
C PHE A 157 8.44 -12.16 -4.33
N THR A 158 9.30 -13.02 -4.86
CA THR A 158 9.54 -14.35 -4.31
C THR A 158 10.62 -14.38 -3.22
N THR A 159 11.12 -13.23 -2.79
CA THR A 159 12.20 -13.10 -1.80
C THR A 159 11.80 -12.28 -0.58
N VAL A 160 10.52 -11.91 -0.48
CA VAL A 160 10.06 -10.95 0.53
C VAL A 160 9.44 -11.59 1.77
N PHE A 161 9.23 -12.89 1.80
CA PHE A 161 8.69 -13.63 2.96
C PHE A 161 9.81 -14.04 3.92
N ARG A 162 9.53 -13.97 5.21
CA ARG A 162 10.42 -14.47 6.25
C ARG A 162 10.63 -15.99 6.15
N ARG A 163 9.55 -16.72 5.86
CA ARG A 163 9.60 -18.19 5.75
C ARG A 163 10.15 -18.63 4.39
N PRO A 164 11.33 -19.28 4.32
CA PRO A 164 11.97 -19.65 3.05
C PRO A 164 11.12 -20.57 2.16
N TRP A 165 10.28 -21.42 2.76
CA TRP A 165 9.41 -22.33 2.01
C TRP A 165 8.31 -21.56 1.24
N LEU A 166 7.83 -20.41 1.74
CA LEU A 166 6.89 -19.55 0.99
C LEU A 166 7.56 -18.95 -0.23
N ASN A 167 8.80 -18.50 -0.10
CA ASN A 167 9.60 -17.98 -1.21
C ASN A 167 9.81 -19.08 -2.27
N LEU A 168 10.14 -20.31 -1.84
CA LEU A 168 10.27 -21.46 -2.74
C LEU A 168 8.95 -21.78 -3.45
N LEU A 169 7.84 -21.83 -2.72
CA LEU A 169 6.52 -22.09 -3.29
C LEU A 169 6.15 -21.06 -4.36
N LEU A 170 6.42 -19.79 -4.11
CA LEU A 170 6.19 -18.71 -5.09
C LEU A 170 7.08 -18.84 -6.33
N ARG A 171 8.36 -19.22 -6.16
CA ARG A 171 9.26 -19.49 -7.30
C ARG A 171 8.76 -20.67 -8.15
N LEU A 172 8.33 -21.74 -7.51
CA LEU A 172 7.74 -22.88 -8.22
C LEU A 172 6.46 -22.47 -8.95
N ARG A 173 5.59 -21.74 -8.29
CA ARG A 173 4.38 -21.23 -8.92
C ARG A 173 4.69 -20.31 -10.12
N LEU A 174 5.66 -19.43 -10.00
CA LEU A 174 6.09 -18.57 -11.09
C LEU A 174 6.64 -19.39 -12.26
N ARG A 175 7.36 -20.46 -11.99
CA ARG A 175 7.88 -21.38 -13.02
C ARG A 175 6.76 -22.07 -13.81
N PHE A 176 5.70 -22.52 -13.13
CA PHE A 176 4.62 -23.29 -13.77
C PHE A 176 3.48 -22.42 -14.30
N GLU A 177 3.15 -21.32 -13.61
CA GLU A 177 2.06 -20.41 -13.96
C GLU A 177 2.53 -19.07 -14.54
N GLY A 178 3.83 -18.90 -14.80
CA GLY A 178 4.42 -17.61 -15.15
C GLY A 178 3.75 -16.92 -16.32
N ARG A 179 3.41 -17.62 -17.41
CA ARG A 179 2.68 -17.06 -18.56
C ARG A 179 1.34 -16.47 -18.14
N ARG A 180 0.53 -17.19 -17.39
CA ARG A 180 -0.79 -16.73 -16.89
C ARG A 180 -0.67 -15.55 -15.92
N LEU A 181 0.42 -15.50 -15.15
CA LEU A 181 0.68 -14.38 -14.24
C LEU A 181 1.09 -13.14 -15.01
N ILE A 182 1.91 -13.28 -16.05
CA ILE A 182 2.35 -12.18 -16.92
C ILE A 182 1.16 -11.57 -17.67
N GLU A 183 0.21 -12.34 -18.15
CA GLU A 183 -1.02 -11.86 -18.82
C GLU A 183 -1.88 -10.95 -17.90
N ARG A 184 -1.71 -11.08 -16.60
CA ARG A 184 -2.41 -10.29 -15.58
C ARG A 184 -1.66 -9.05 -15.13
N ILE A 185 -0.42 -8.83 -15.61
CA ILE A 185 0.35 -7.63 -15.32
C ILE A 185 -0.31 -6.44 -16.02
N GLY A 186 -0.28 -5.29 -15.37
CA GLY A 186 -0.72 -4.01 -15.90
C GLY A 186 0.14 -3.53 -17.07
N ALA A 187 -0.19 -2.39 -17.63
CA ALA A 187 0.60 -1.78 -18.69
C ALA A 187 2.02 -1.43 -18.18
N PRO A 188 3.08 -1.78 -18.92
CA PRO A 188 4.46 -1.52 -18.49
C PRO A 188 4.71 -0.04 -18.19
N GLY A 189 4.20 0.85 -19.04
CA GLY A 189 4.34 2.29 -18.88
C GLY A 189 3.69 2.80 -17.59
N SER A 190 2.51 2.29 -17.24
CA SER A 190 1.83 2.65 -15.99
C SER A 190 2.63 2.18 -14.76
N ILE A 191 3.13 0.95 -14.78
CA ILE A 191 3.99 0.42 -13.70
C ILE A 191 5.21 1.31 -13.50
N VAL A 192 5.89 1.67 -14.58
CA VAL A 192 7.08 2.53 -14.53
C VAL A 192 6.74 3.90 -13.96
N ARG A 193 5.65 4.56 -14.41
CA ARG A 193 5.21 5.88 -13.91
C ARG A 193 4.99 5.85 -12.40
N TYR A 194 4.29 4.83 -11.87
CA TYR A 194 4.05 4.70 -10.43
C TYR A 194 5.35 4.50 -9.65
N LEU A 195 6.25 3.65 -10.12
CA LEU A 195 7.52 3.40 -9.42
C LEU A 195 8.42 4.65 -9.44
N GLU A 196 8.50 5.36 -10.57
CA GLU A 196 9.28 6.59 -10.70
C GLU A 196 8.69 7.73 -9.86
N ALA A 197 7.35 7.85 -9.79
CA ALA A 197 6.69 8.89 -9.01
C ALA A 197 7.05 8.89 -7.51
N THR A 198 7.51 7.76 -6.97
CA THR A 198 7.88 7.63 -5.55
C THR A 198 9.36 7.36 -5.32
N LEU A 199 10.14 7.06 -6.37
CA LEU A 199 11.55 6.71 -6.22
C LEU A 199 12.37 7.87 -5.63
N ASP A 200 12.14 9.07 -6.16
CA ASP A 200 12.88 10.28 -5.81
C ASP A 200 12.04 11.31 -5.04
N ASN A 201 10.79 10.97 -4.74
CA ASN A 201 9.81 11.84 -4.10
C ASN A 201 9.31 11.21 -2.79
N GLU A 202 10.13 11.21 -1.76
CA GLU A 202 9.67 10.95 -0.40
C GLU A 202 9.05 12.21 0.20
N VAL A 203 8.15 12.05 1.16
CA VAL A 203 7.60 13.18 1.91
C VAL A 203 8.73 13.81 2.73
N ALA A 204 8.97 15.09 2.53
CA ALA A 204 10.04 15.79 3.25
C ALA A 204 9.80 15.72 4.78
N LYS A 205 10.86 15.59 5.56
CA LYS A 205 10.75 15.50 7.02
C LYS A 205 10.05 16.71 7.64
N GLU A 206 10.23 17.88 7.05
CA GLU A 206 9.58 19.12 7.44
C GLU A 206 8.06 19.02 7.26
N ASP A 207 7.61 18.41 6.17
CA ASP A 207 6.18 18.20 5.87
C ASP A 207 5.54 17.17 6.80
N LEU A 208 6.30 16.20 7.30
CA LEU A 208 5.79 15.21 8.28
C LEU A 208 5.34 15.88 9.59
N ARG A 209 5.93 17.00 9.97
CA ARG A 209 5.54 17.78 11.15
C ARG A 209 4.15 18.41 11.02
N ASN A 210 3.65 18.55 9.79
CA ASN A 210 2.32 19.06 9.50
C ASN A 210 1.22 18.00 9.72
N ILE A 211 1.59 16.74 9.89
CA ILE A 211 0.64 15.63 10.12
C ILE A 211 0.08 15.75 11.54
N SER A 212 -1.17 16.20 11.62
CA SER A 212 -1.93 16.29 12.89
C SER A 212 -2.73 15.01 13.18
N ALA A 213 -2.82 14.09 12.24
CA ALA A 213 -3.53 12.84 12.38
C ALA A 213 -2.89 11.94 13.46
N ARG A 214 -3.72 11.32 14.32
CA ARG A 214 -3.23 10.24 15.18
C ARG A 214 -2.64 9.14 14.29
N THR A 215 -1.35 8.83 14.47
CA THR A 215 -0.60 7.98 13.52
C THR A 215 -0.15 6.68 14.16
N LEU A 216 -0.36 5.56 13.44
CA LEU A 216 0.21 4.25 13.73
C LEU A 216 1.10 3.81 12.57
N ILE A 217 2.33 3.41 12.88
CA ILE A 217 3.26 2.78 11.94
C ILE A 217 3.48 1.36 12.42
N LEU A 218 3.19 0.39 11.57
CA LEU A 218 3.28 -1.05 11.89
C LEU A 218 3.97 -1.80 10.77
N GLY A 219 5.12 -2.40 11.05
CA GLY A 219 5.88 -3.15 10.06
C GLY A 219 6.85 -4.16 10.64
N GLY A 220 7.67 -4.77 9.81
CA GLY A 220 8.67 -5.75 10.21
C GLY A 220 10.07 -5.15 10.31
N GLU A 221 10.86 -5.57 11.29
CA GLU A 221 12.25 -5.13 11.51
C GLU A 221 13.13 -5.32 10.26
N LYS A 222 12.94 -6.45 9.56
CA LYS A 222 13.70 -6.83 8.36
C LYS A 222 12.94 -6.53 7.06
N ASP A 223 12.11 -5.47 7.09
CA ASP A 223 11.39 -5.04 5.87
C ASP A 223 12.39 -4.59 4.81
N GLN A 224 12.35 -5.22 3.65
CA GLN A 224 13.28 -5.00 2.53
C GLN A 224 13.03 -3.69 1.77
N PHE A 225 11.93 -3.00 2.05
CA PHE A 225 11.56 -1.74 1.41
C PHE A 225 11.56 -0.55 2.37
N PHE A 226 11.14 -0.77 3.62
CA PHE A 226 10.91 0.28 4.62
C PHE A 226 11.69 0.07 5.93
N GLY A 227 12.53 -0.96 6.01
CA GLY A 227 13.41 -1.21 7.15
C GLY A 227 14.59 -0.24 7.22
N GLY A 228 15.60 -0.61 8.02
CA GLY A 228 16.83 0.18 8.13
C GLY A 228 16.63 1.57 8.75
N GLY A 229 15.72 1.70 9.72
CA GLY A 229 15.47 2.95 10.44
C GLY A 229 14.45 3.90 9.77
N MET A 230 13.85 3.52 8.63
CA MET A 230 12.94 4.41 7.92
C MET A 230 11.59 4.57 8.64
N MET A 231 11.06 3.48 9.24
CA MET A 231 9.84 3.54 10.05
C MET A 231 10.07 4.35 11.33
N GLU A 232 11.20 4.18 11.97
CA GLU A 232 11.63 4.93 13.14
C GLU A 232 11.80 6.42 12.83
N ALA A 233 12.41 6.74 11.69
CA ALA A 233 12.57 8.12 11.23
C ALA A 233 11.20 8.78 10.96
N THR A 234 10.24 8.02 10.40
CA THR A 234 8.87 8.49 10.19
C THR A 234 8.18 8.78 11.53
N ALA A 235 8.26 7.84 12.46
CA ALA A 235 7.65 7.97 13.78
C ALA A 235 8.23 9.16 14.57
N SER A 236 9.53 9.36 14.49
CA SER A 236 10.20 10.48 15.17
C SER A 236 9.84 11.85 14.60
N ALA A 237 9.44 11.91 13.33
CA ALA A 237 9.08 13.16 12.66
C ALA A 237 7.61 13.54 12.84
N ILE A 238 6.71 12.60 13.13
CA ILE A 238 5.26 12.82 13.33
C ILE A 238 4.97 12.87 14.83
N SER A 239 4.43 13.99 15.30
CA SER A 239 4.13 14.17 16.73
C SER A 239 3.13 13.13 17.22
N GLY A 240 3.47 12.43 18.31
CA GLY A 240 2.62 11.42 18.94
C GLY A 240 2.39 10.14 18.12
N ALA A 241 3.20 9.90 17.09
CA ALA A 241 3.10 8.67 16.32
C ALA A 241 3.45 7.44 17.17
N GLN A 242 2.64 6.38 17.02
CA GLN A 242 2.89 5.07 17.61
C GLN A 242 3.65 4.22 16.59
N LEU A 243 4.78 3.63 17.00
CA LEU A 243 5.57 2.72 16.19
C LEU A 243 5.51 1.32 16.78
N ILE A 244 5.19 0.33 15.94
CA ILE A 244 5.23 -1.08 16.28
C ILE A 244 6.08 -1.79 15.22
N VAL A 245 7.24 -2.27 15.63
CA VAL A 245 8.14 -3.06 14.80
C VAL A 245 8.06 -4.50 15.26
N LEU A 246 7.69 -5.40 14.37
CA LEU A 246 7.62 -6.83 14.64
C LEU A 246 9.01 -7.45 14.40
N ASP A 247 9.59 -8.00 15.47
CA ASP A 247 10.93 -8.57 15.46
C ASP A 247 11.05 -9.69 14.41
N GLU A 248 12.20 -9.73 13.74
CA GLU A 248 12.55 -10.73 12.72
C GLU A 248 11.60 -10.78 11.50
N GLU A 249 10.56 -9.94 11.44
CA GLU A 249 9.59 -9.95 10.35
C GLU A 249 10.05 -9.09 9.17
N THR A 250 9.61 -9.50 7.99
CA THR A 250 9.93 -8.89 6.70
C THR A 250 8.78 -8.00 6.21
N HIS A 251 8.86 -7.51 4.98
CA HIS A 251 7.79 -6.77 4.33
C HIS A 251 6.43 -7.49 4.34
N MET A 252 6.44 -8.81 4.46
CA MET A 252 5.23 -9.62 4.49
C MET A 252 4.65 -9.87 5.88
N ALA A 253 5.11 -9.15 6.90
CA ALA A 253 4.55 -9.20 8.25
C ALA A 253 3.00 -9.18 8.28
N PRO A 254 2.29 -8.36 7.48
CA PRO A 254 0.82 -8.37 7.44
C PRO A 254 0.21 -9.69 6.98
N VAL A 255 0.97 -10.53 6.29
CA VAL A 255 0.53 -11.84 5.80
C VAL A 255 0.97 -12.97 6.72
N GLU A 256 2.15 -12.84 7.36
CA GLU A 256 2.74 -13.89 8.19
C GLU A 256 2.36 -13.77 9.68
N ARG A 257 2.00 -12.55 10.14
CA ARG A 257 1.61 -12.23 11.54
C ARG A 257 0.19 -11.65 11.62
N VAL A 258 -0.77 -12.30 10.96
CA VAL A 258 -2.16 -11.84 10.84
C VAL A 258 -2.81 -11.50 12.19
N SER A 259 -2.59 -12.34 13.22
CA SER A 259 -3.16 -12.12 14.57
C SER A 259 -2.61 -10.87 15.25
N ASP A 260 -1.29 -10.68 15.18
CA ASP A 260 -0.63 -9.55 15.84
C ASP A 260 -0.99 -8.23 15.13
N VAL A 261 -0.95 -8.23 13.80
CA VAL A 261 -1.37 -7.09 13.01
C VAL A 261 -2.83 -6.72 13.30
N ARG A 262 -3.74 -7.71 13.34
CA ARG A 262 -5.15 -7.47 13.67
C ARG A 262 -5.31 -6.87 15.07
N LYS A 263 -4.60 -7.39 16.07
CA LYS A 263 -4.65 -6.89 17.44
C LYS A 263 -4.30 -5.40 17.48
N HIS A 264 -3.17 -5.02 16.91
CA HIS A 264 -2.74 -3.62 16.92
C HIS A 264 -3.66 -2.69 16.11
N LEU A 265 -4.21 -3.18 14.99
CA LEU A 265 -5.22 -2.42 14.25
C LEU A 265 -6.51 -2.24 15.06
N GLN A 266 -6.95 -3.26 15.82
CA GLN A 266 -8.14 -3.19 16.65
C GLN A 266 -7.98 -2.21 17.83
N GLU A 267 -6.79 -2.11 18.40
CA GLU A 267 -6.47 -1.18 19.49
C GLU A 267 -6.40 0.27 19.00
N PHE A 268 -6.09 0.46 17.70
CA PHE A 268 -5.89 1.79 17.13
C PHE A 268 -7.14 2.36 16.45
N ILE A 269 -7.88 1.57 15.69
CA ILE A 269 -9.08 1.99 14.94
C ILE A 269 -10.21 2.29 15.90
#